data_1f0dedb5494470529e69a3e02024462a
#
_entry.id   1f0dedb5494470529e69a3e02024462a
#
_cell.length_a   1.000
_cell.length_b   1.000
_cell.length_c   1.000
_cell.angle_alpha   90.00
_cell.angle_beta   90.00
_cell.angle_gamma   90.00
#
_symmetry.space_group_name_H-M   'P 1'
#
loop_
_entity.id
_entity.type
_entity.pdbx_description
1 polymer ?
#
loop_
_entity_poly.entity_id
_entity_poly.type
_entity_poly.pdbx_seq_one_letter_code
_entity_poly.pdbx_strand_id
1 'polypeptide(L)'
;MRPFLLGMLALAGIGVVVGAQARDYQPTCRMCPGTFIGKAEMDAYLKRAMANDITDQQVRAVDIGKSHIGVGVVYREKQATPEAVAEHDLVSEVYHIMQGRATLTLGPDLVGKQRRPASQKTVRVQNGPGNGARSITNGLSYDLSPGDVVVIPAGTGHQFAKIDEDISYLMIRFDPDKIVPVKTEAESKADLLGSGVETPDEARAAGARYAHLGNEYAPSCQMCPGYYVPRSEIEAYTKRAIANQLIDQQVRAVNIGRMNVGVGLVHRGRLTAPEANVAEHDLVSEIYHVISGQATLNLGPDLVGKVRRPETMATVRLLNGPGNGATSIRNGVSYELNAGDVVTIPAGTGHQFTKIDDHITYLMVRVDPDKVLPLKSASDSAADLKTDGRASAGGGAGSRVP
;
A
#
# COMPACT_ATOMS: atom_id res chain seq x y z
N MET A 1 11.54 74.13 44.33
CA MET A 1 11.64 73.47 43.02
C MET A 1 12.58 72.27 43.12
N ARG A 2 12.06 71.08 43.08
CA ARG A 2 12.83 69.84 43.08
C ARG A 2 12.52 69.12 41.77
N PRO A 3 13.50 68.65 40.99
CA PRO A 3 13.23 67.81 39.80
C PRO A 3 13.05 66.35 40.17
N PHE A 4 12.02 65.73 39.60
CA PHE A 4 11.75 64.30 39.61
C PHE A 4 12.64 63.61 38.55
N LEU A 5 13.45 62.68 38.97
CA LEU A 5 14.11 61.70 38.06
C LEU A 5 13.15 60.57 37.82
N LEU A 6 12.74 60.35 36.57
CA LEU A 6 12.08 59.10 36.10
C LEU A 6 13.15 58.09 35.74
N GLY A 7 13.23 57.03 36.51
CA GLY A 7 14.04 55.86 36.15
C GLY A 7 13.25 54.95 35.23
N MET A 8 13.73 54.71 33.99
CA MET A 8 13.23 53.67 33.09
C MET A 8 13.85 52.33 33.51
N LEU A 9 13.02 51.42 34.02
CA LEU A 9 13.39 50.00 34.13
C LEU A 9 13.22 49.32 32.76
N ALA A 10 14.29 48.94 32.12
CA ALA A 10 14.28 48.06 30.97
C ALA A 10 14.11 46.61 31.44
N LEU A 11 12.95 46.01 31.26
CA LEU A 11 12.72 44.59 31.42
C LEU A 11 13.27 43.86 30.17
N ALA A 12 14.44 43.24 30.32
CA ALA A 12 14.96 42.29 29.34
C ALA A 12 14.12 40.99 29.45
N GLY A 13 13.16 40.82 28.55
CA GLY A 13 12.44 39.56 28.42
C GLY A 13 13.37 38.47 27.84
N ILE A 14 13.78 37.52 28.68
CA ILE A 14 14.42 36.29 28.23
C ILE A 14 13.33 35.45 27.60
N GLY A 15 13.24 35.49 26.28
CA GLY A 15 12.41 34.58 25.52
C GLY A 15 12.98 33.17 25.62
N VAL A 16 12.40 32.33 26.46
CA VAL A 16 12.67 30.89 26.47
C VAL A 16 12.09 30.35 25.17
N VAL A 17 12.93 30.10 24.18
CA VAL A 17 12.58 29.31 23.01
C VAL A 17 12.42 27.87 23.52
N VAL A 18 11.18 27.49 23.88
CA VAL A 18 10.82 26.10 24.09
C VAL A 18 10.91 25.46 22.70
N GLY A 19 12.05 24.85 22.40
CA GLY A 19 12.18 23.99 21.24
C GLY A 19 11.14 22.88 21.38
N ALA A 20 10.17 22.82 20.46
CA ALA A 20 9.24 21.72 20.41
C ALA A 20 10.07 20.43 20.24
N GLN A 21 10.16 19.63 21.31
CA GLN A 21 10.78 18.31 21.21
C GLN A 21 9.94 17.51 20.22
N ALA A 22 10.58 17.00 19.17
CA ALA A 22 9.96 16.09 18.22
C ALA A 22 9.33 14.93 19.04
N ARG A 23 8.04 14.67 18.81
CA ARG A 23 7.33 13.57 19.50
C ARG A 23 8.02 12.26 19.19
N ASP A 24 8.32 11.49 20.23
CA ASP A 24 8.86 10.15 20.08
C ASP A 24 7.71 9.16 19.88
N TYR A 25 7.46 8.81 18.62
CA TYR A 25 6.47 7.80 18.28
C TYR A 25 7.09 6.41 18.40
N GLN A 26 6.34 5.48 18.95
CA GLN A 26 6.76 4.09 18.98
C GLN A 26 6.37 3.42 17.65
N PRO A 27 7.25 2.62 17.07
CA PRO A 27 6.94 1.88 15.85
C PRO A 27 5.68 1.02 16.01
N THR A 28 4.81 1.08 15.01
CA THR A 28 3.59 0.26 14.94
C THR A 28 3.93 -1.23 14.98
N CYS A 29 5.04 -1.63 14.39
CA CYS A 29 5.53 -3.00 14.40
C CYS A 29 6.97 -3.03 14.94
N ARG A 30 7.18 -3.69 16.08
CA ARG A 30 8.51 -3.83 16.67
C ARG A 30 9.20 -5.09 16.15
N MET A 31 10.43 -4.95 15.66
CA MET A 31 11.24 -6.06 15.16
C MET A 31 10.55 -6.88 14.05
N CYS A 32 9.66 -6.27 13.28
CA CYS A 32 9.06 -6.91 12.13
C CYS A 32 10.05 -6.96 10.97
N PRO A 33 10.27 -8.13 10.36
CA PRO A 33 11.09 -8.22 9.17
C PRO A 33 10.35 -7.67 7.96
N GLY A 34 11.08 -7.12 7.00
CA GLY A 34 10.53 -6.90 5.66
C GLY A 34 10.23 -8.24 4.97
N THR A 35 9.30 -8.23 4.05
CA THR A 35 8.91 -9.43 3.29
C THR A 35 9.11 -9.20 1.80
N PHE A 36 9.83 -10.11 1.16
CA PHE A 36 10.05 -10.13 -0.29
C PHE A 36 9.22 -11.24 -0.94
N ILE A 37 8.62 -10.94 -2.07
CA ILE A 37 7.88 -11.87 -2.92
C ILE A 37 8.40 -11.68 -4.35
N GLY A 38 9.14 -12.65 -4.83
CA GLY A 38 9.71 -12.60 -6.18
C GLY A 38 8.64 -12.79 -7.26
N LYS A 39 8.84 -12.14 -8.40
CA LYS A 39 7.98 -12.29 -9.59
C LYS A 39 7.74 -13.75 -9.97
N ALA A 40 8.76 -14.59 -9.86
CA ALA A 40 8.64 -16.01 -10.17
C ALA A 40 7.57 -16.72 -9.32
N GLU A 41 7.43 -16.36 -8.04
CA GLU A 41 6.38 -16.89 -7.17
C GLU A 41 5.01 -16.38 -7.60
N MET A 42 4.89 -15.08 -7.92
CA MET A 42 3.65 -14.47 -8.42
C MET A 42 3.20 -15.13 -9.73
N ASP A 43 4.14 -15.35 -10.67
CA ASP A 43 3.89 -16.03 -11.94
C ASP A 43 3.46 -17.49 -11.75
N ALA A 44 4.01 -18.20 -10.75
CA ALA A 44 3.59 -19.56 -10.43
C ALA A 44 2.13 -19.62 -9.98
N TYR A 45 1.71 -18.67 -9.14
CA TYR A 45 0.31 -18.53 -8.73
C TYR A 45 -0.60 -18.19 -9.91
N LEU A 46 -0.19 -17.29 -10.81
CA LEU A 46 -0.96 -16.97 -12.02
C LEU A 46 -1.10 -18.19 -12.95
N LYS A 47 -0.04 -18.94 -13.17
CA LYS A 47 -0.09 -20.19 -13.95
C LYS A 47 -1.06 -21.19 -13.34
N ARG A 48 -1.06 -21.33 -12.00
CA ARG A 48 -2.00 -22.20 -11.30
C ARG A 48 -3.43 -21.70 -11.43
N ALA A 49 -3.65 -20.36 -11.38
CA ALA A 49 -4.96 -19.75 -11.60
C ALA A 49 -5.55 -20.17 -12.94
N MET A 50 -4.80 -19.98 -14.02
CA MET A 50 -5.19 -20.35 -15.39
C MET A 50 -5.45 -21.85 -15.55
N ALA A 51 -4.60 -22.68 -14.92
CA ALA A 51 -4.70 -24.14 -15.06
C ALA A 51 -5.88 -24.76 -14.31
N ASN A 52 -6.38 -24.13 -13.25
CA ASN A 52 -7.38 -24.69 -12.35
C ASN A 52 -8.65 -23.82 -12.22
N ASP A 53 -8.82 -22.82 -13.08
CA ASP A 53 -9.94 -21.89 -13.06
C ASP A 53 -10.11 -21.21 -11.66
N ILE A 54 -9.02 -20.74 -11.10
CA ILE A 54 -9.00 -20.05 -9.80
C ILE A 54 -8.86 -18.56 -10.03
N THR A 55 -9.89 -17.80 -9.76
CA THR A 55 -9.88 -16.36 -9.97
C THR A 55 -8.87 -15.64 -9.06
N ASP A 56 -8.88 -15.94 -7.77
CA ASP A 56 -8.19 -15.14 -6.73
C ASP A 56 -7.32 -16.02 -5.83
N GLN A 57 -6.07 -15.65 -5.67
CA GLN A 57 -5.13 -16.42 -4.86
C GLN A 57 -4.27 -15.52 -3.97
N GLN A 58 -4.28 -15.81 -2.68
CA GLN A 58 -3.39 -15.17 -1.69
C GLN A 58 -2.00 -15.79 -1.78
N VAL A 59 -1.01 -14.99 -2.16
CA VAL A 59 0.40 -15.41 -2.22
C VAL A 59 1.04 -15.31 -0.84
N ARG A 60 0.88 -14.17 -0.18
CA ARG A 60 1.44 -13.90 1.14
C ARG A 60 0.45 -13.12 1.99
N ALA A 61 0.47 -13.31 3.31
CA ALA A 61 -0.21 -12.41 4.24
C ALA A 61 0.68 -12.20 5.47
N VAL A 62 0.97 -10.94 5.77
CA VAL A 62 1.92 -10.55 6.82
C VAL A 62 1.26 -9.64 7.86
N ASP A 63 1.64 -9.79 9.12
CA ASP A 63 1.25 -8.87 10.18
C ASP A 63 2.21 -7.67 10.20
N ILE A 64 1.67 -6.47 10.03
CA ILE A 64 2.41 -5.21 10.09
C ILE A 64 2.15 -4.43 11.40
N GLY A 65 1.66 -5.09 12.43
CA GLY A 65 1.31 -4.53 13.74
C GLY A 65 -0.15 -4.13 13.83
N LYS A 66 -0.60 -3.08 13.17
CA LYS A 66 -2.01 -2.60 13.23
C LYS A 66 -2.93 -3.17 12.14
N SER A 67 -2.42 -3.99 11.26
CA SER A 67 -3.17 -4.62 10.17
C SER A 67 -2.45 -5.87 9.70
N HIS A 68 -3.20 -6.82 9.11
CA HIS A 68 -2.60 -7.76 8.17
C HIS A 68 -2.58 -7.14 6.78
N ILE A 69 -1.53 -7.43 6.03
CA ILE A 69 -1.41 -7.09 4.60
C ILE A 69 -1.36 -8.38 3.80
N GLY A 70 -2.37 -8.57 2.95
CA GLY A 70 -2.40 -9.64 1.99
C GLY A 70 -1.83 -9.20 0.64
N VAL A 71 -0.96 -10.02 0.05
CA VAL A 71 -0.50 -9.86 -1.32
C VAL A 71 -0.98 -11.06 -2.11
N GLY A 72 -1.76 -10.80 -3.14
CA GLY A 72 -2.37 -11.84 -3.98
C GLY A 72 -2.26 -11.52 -5.46
N VAL A 73 -2.61 -12.49 -6.27
CA VAL A 73 -2.79 -12.35 -7.71
C VAL A 73 -4.18 -12.78 -8.11
N VAL A 74 -4.76 -12.05 -9.04
CA VAL A 74 -6.06 -12.36 -9.61
C VAL A 74 -5.91 -12.53 -11.10
N TYR A 75 -6.61 -13.55 -11.63
CA TYR A 75 -6.77 -13.81 -13.05
C TYR A 75 -8.25 -13.98 -13.38
N ARG A 76 -8.70 -13.37 -14.44
CA ARG A 76 -10.07 -13.49 -14.94
C ARG A 76 -10.05 -13.62 -16.45
N GLU A 77 -10.79 -14.57 -16.95
CA GLU A 77 -10.95 -14.78 -18.39
C GLU A 77 -11.86 -13.72 -19.01
N LYS A 78 -11.68 -13.51 -20.29
CA LYS A 78 -12.55 -12.66 -21.11
C LYS A 78 -14.01 -13.11 -21.02
N GLN A 79 -14.87 -12.15 -20.71
CA GLN A 79 -16.34 -12.39 -20.70
C GLN A 79 -17.12 -11.11 -21.01
N ALA A 80 -18.24 -11.28 -21.73
CA ALA A 80 -19.11 -10.18 -22.13
C ALA A 80 -20.21 -9.87 -21.11
N THR A 81 -20.50 -10.80 -20.22
CA THR A 81 -21.56 -10.67 -19.20
C THR A 81 -20.98 -10.16 -17.90
N PRO A 82 -21.71 -9.31 -17.14
CA PRO A 82 -21.28 -8.87 -15.83
C PRO A 82 -21.08 -10.05 -14.87
N GLU A 83 -20.02 -9.98 -14.06
CA GLU A 83 -19.85 -10.86 -12.91
C GLU A 83 -20.84 -10.50 -11.78
N ALA A 84 -20.94 -11.35 -10.77
CA ALA A 84 -21.61 -10.97 -9.53
C ALA A 84 -20.83 -9.84 -8.84
N VAL A 85 -21.56 -8.93 -8.20
CA VAL A 85 -20.92 -7.91 -7.35
C VAL A 85 -20.29 -8.59 -6.14
N ALA A 86 -19.07 -8.22 -5.81
CA ALA A 86 -18.44 -8.54 -4.54
C ALA A 86 -18.37 -7.29 -3.64
N GLU A 87 -18.48 -7.52 -2.35
CA GLU A 87 -18.28 -6.50 -1.31
C GLU A 87 -17.68 -7.19 -0.09
N HIS A 88 -16.77 -6.51 0.60
CA HIS A 88 -16.09 -6.99 1.82
C HIS A 88 -16.36 -6.03 2.95
N ASP A 89 -16.83 -6.52 4.11
CA ASP A 89 -17.18 -5.65 5.24
C ASP A 89 -15.94 -5.01 5.87
N LEU A 90 -14.84 -5.76 5.99
CA LEU A 90 -13.71 -5.39 6.84
C LEU A 90 -12.38 -5.25 6.07
N VAL A 91 -12.27 -5.88 4.92
CA VAL A 91 -11.05 -5.90 4.11
C VAL A 91 -11.19 -4.92 2.95
N SER A 92 -10.23 -4.01 2.85
CA SER A 92 -10.10 -3.09 1.71
C SER A 92 -9.05 -3.61 0.73
N GLU A 93 -9.10 -3.17 -0.52
CA GLU A 93 -8.26 -3.70 -1.58
C GLU A 93 -7.61 -2.58 -2.41
N VAL A 94 -6.41 -2.85 -2.91
CA VAL A 94 -5.77 -2.09 -4.00
C VAL A 94 -5.43 -3.06 -5.11
N TYR A 95 -5.90 -2.74 -6.33
CA TYR A 95 -5.53 -3.43 -7.55
C TYR A 95 -4.46 -2.63 -8.30
N HIS A 96 -3.44 -3.30 -8.81
CA HIS A 96 -2.57 -2.76 -9.83
C HIS A 96 -2.64 -3.67 -11.05
N ILE A 97 -3.22 -3.16 -12.14
CA ILE A 97 -3.49 -3.94 -13.34
C ILE A 97 -2.17 -4.27 -14.03
N MET A 98 -1.92 -5.57 -14.25
CA MET A 98 -0.69 -6.06 -14.89
C MET A 98 -0.91 -6.36 -16.37
N GLN A 99 -2.06 -6.96 -16.73
CA GLN A 99 -2.38 -7.35 -18.10
C GLN A 99 -3.88 -7.25 -18.35
N GLY A 100 -4.28 -7.16 -19.63
CA GLY A 100 -5.65 -7.25 -20.09
C GLY A 100 -6.43 -5.95 -19.97
N ARG A 101 -7.72 -6.04 -20.31
CA ARG A 101 -8.65 -4.90 -20.31
C ARG A 101 -10.02 -5.32 -19.81
N ALA A 102 -10.63 -4.47 -18.99
CA ALA A 102 -11.96 -4.73 -18.43
C ALA A 102 -12.64 -3.42 -18.02
N THR A 103 -13.97 -3.45 -17.92
CA THR A 103 -14.76 -2.38 -17.30
C THR A 103 -15.11 -2.79 -15.89
N LEU A 104 -14.67 -2.03 -14.88
CA LEU A 104 -14.96 -2.22 -13.46
C LEU A 104 -15.94 -1.15 -12.97
N THR A 105 -17.04 -1.57 -12.35
CA THR A 105 -18.00 -0.69 -11.69
C THR A 105 -17.81 -0.74 -10.19
N LEU A 106 -17.73 0.43 -9.56
CA LEU A 106 -17.54 0.62 -8.11
C LEU A 106 -18.69 1.44 -7.53
N GLY A 107 -19.16 1.09 -6.35
CA GLY A 107 -20.14 1.89 -5.63
C GLY A 107 -20.68 1.20 -4.38
N PRO A 108 -21.18 1.97 -3.39
CA PRO A 108 -21.68 1.43 -2.13
C PRO A 108 -23.15 0.94 -2.21
N ASP A 109 -23.90 1.37 -3.21
CA ASP A 109 -25.35 1.10 -3.30
C ASP A 109 -25.65 -0.25 -3.94
N LEU A 110 -25.71 -1.30 -3.13
CA LEU A 110 -25.86 -2.68 -3.57
C LEU A 110 -27.32 -3.12 -3.63
N VAL A 111 -27.73 -3.73 -4.74
CA VAL A 111 -29.06 -4.28 -4.96
C VAL A 111 -29.05 -5.79 -4.80
N GLY A 112 -29.92 -6.31 -3.97
CA GLY A 112 -30.10 -7.74 -3.76
C GLY A 112 -28.88 -8.38 -3.08
N LYS A 113 -28.40 -7.76 -2.02
CA LYS A 113 -27.31 -8.26 -1.17
C LYS A 113 -27.62 -9.66 -0.65
N GLN A 114 -26.63 -10.52 -0.70
CA GLN A 114 -26.65 -11.86 -0.11
C GLN A 114 -25.34 -12.11 0.60
N ARG A 115 -25.44 -12.55 1.86
CA ARG A 115 -24.27 -12.87 2.66
C ARG A 115 -23.48 -14.02 2.05
N ARG A 116 -22.17 -13.86 1.93
CA ARG A 116 -21.28 -14.94 1.48
C ARG A 116 -21.02 -15.91 2.64
N PRO A 117 -21.21 -17.23 2.43
CA PRO A 117 -21.03 -18.20 3.49
C PRO A 117 -19.54 -18.43 3.82
N ALA A 118 -19.24 -18.76 5.07
CA ALA A 118 -17.90 -19.11 5.52
C ALA A 118 -17.33 -20.40 4.87
N SER A 119 -18.17 -21.19 4.16
CA SER A 119 -17.71 -22.30 3.34
C SER A 119 -16.94 -21.86 2.08
N GLN A 120 -17.08 -20.60 1.65
CA GLN A 120 -16.25 -20.07 0.56
C GLN A 120 -14.82 -19.83 1.05
N LYS A 121 -13.84 -20.39 0.34
CA LYS A 121 -12.40 -20.24 0.67
C LYS A 121 -11.99 -18.77 0.72
N THR A 122 -12.44 -17.96 -0.23
CA THR A 122 -12.14 -16.53 -0.31
C THR A 122 -12.55 -15.77 0.95
N VAL A 123 -13.71 -16.11 1.55
CA VAL A 123 -14.16 -15.52 2.82
C VAL A 123 -13.20 -15.84 3.97
N ARG A 124 -12.68 -17.06 4.02
CA ARG A 124 -11.85 -17.50 5.14
C ARG A 124 -10.39 -17.02 5.08
N VAL A 125 -9.83 -16.94 3.87
CA VAL A 125 -8.36 -16.79 3.72
C VAL A 125 -7.93 -15.59 2.87
N GLN A 126 -8.88 -14.78 2.37
CA GLN A 126 -8.58 -13.66 1.47
C GLN A 126 -9.35 -12.40 1.83
N ASN A 127 -10.68 -12.45 1.70
CA ASN A 127 -11.53 -11.27 1.64
C ASN A 127 -12.28 -10.99 2.94
N GLY A 128 -12.24 -11.93 3.90
CA GLY A 128 -13.04 -11.82 5.12
C GLY A 128 -14.56 -11.88 4.85
N PRO A 129 -15.36 -11.51 5.86
CA PRO A 129 -16.82 -11.44 5.75
C PRO A 129 -17.25 -10.39 4.72
N GLY A 130 -18.36 -10.63 4.05
CA GLY A 130 -18.87 -9.73 3.03
C GLY A 130 -20.09 -10.27 2.31
N ASN A 131 -20.50 -9.57 1.27
CA ASN A 131 -21.71 -9.88 0.52
C ASN A 131 -21.42 -10.05 -0.98
N GLY A 132 -22.23 -10.86 -1.63
CA GLY A 132 -22.49 -10.74 -3.05
C GLY A 132 -23.71 -9.87 -3.28
N ALA A 133 -23.87 -9.31 -4.48
CA ALA A 133 -25.06 -8.61 -4.89
C ALA A 133 -25.31 -8.80 -6.39
N ARG A 134 -26.52 -8.43 -6.84
CA ARG A 134 -26.88 -8.55 -8.27
C ARG A 134 -26.33 -7.39 -9.10
N SER A 135 -26.36 -6.19 -8.54
CA SER A 135 -25.91 -4.98 -9.23
C SER A 135 -25.56 -3.86 -8.24
N ILE A 136 -24.89 -2.84 -8.76
CA ILE A 136 -24.59 -1.58 -8.07
C ILE A 136 -25.45 -0.51 -8.72
N THR A 137 -26.22 0.25 -7.92
CA THR A 137 -26.90 1.47 -8.36
C THR A 137 -26.01 2.68 -8.11
N ASN A 138 -26.08 3.70 -8.99
CA ASN A 138 -25.25 4.91 -8.89
C ASN A 138 -23.74 4.64 -8.85
N GLY A 139 -23.30 3.47 -9.34
CA GLY A 139 -21.88 3.14 -9.43
C GLY A 139 -21.17 3.93 -10.52
N LEU A 140 -19.87 4.09 -10.34
CA LEU A 140 -18.97 4.66 -11.35
C LEU A 140 -18.21 3.53 -12.04
N SER A 141 -18.22 3.56 -13.38
CA SER A 141 -17.52 2.55 -14.19
C SER A 141 -16.22 3.14 -14.74
N TYR A 142 -15.18 2.31 -14.73
CA TYR A 142 -13.84 2.65 -15.20
C TYR A 142 -13.34 1.58 -16.16
N ASP A 143 -12.82 2.00 -17.31
CA ASP A 143 -12.14 1.10 -18.23
C ASP A 143 -10.70 0.92 -17.79
N LEU A 144 -10.37 -0.30 -17.39
CA LEU A 144 -9.08 -0.68 -16.84
C LEU A 144 -8.13 -1.15 -17.93
N SER A 145 -6.87 -0.77 -17.79
CA SER A 145 -5.74 -1.18 -18.63
C SER A 145 -4.47 -1.39 -17.78
N PRO A 146 -3.43 -2.06 -18.32
CA PRO A 146 -2.19 -2.29 -17.59
C PRO A 146 -1.56 -0.98 -17.08
N GLY A 147 -1.20 -0.95 -15.79
CA GLY A 147 -0.65 0.20 -15.08
C GLY A 147 -1.68 1.04 -14.33
N ASP A 148 -2.98 0.80 -14.52
CA ASP A 148 -4.02 1.45 -13.72
C ASP A 148 -4.04 0.93 -12.28
N VAL A 149 -4.43 1.81 -11.35
CA VAL A 149 -4.56 1.46 -9.93
C VAL A 149 -5.99 1.74 -9.46
N VAL A 150 -6.57 0.80 -8.72
CA VAL A 150 -7.90 0.96 -8.11
C VAL A 150 -7.77 0.77 -6.61
N VAL A 151 -8.39 1.64 -5.82
CA VAL A 151 -8.51 1.48 -4.36
C VAL A 151 -9.98 1.26 -4.03
N ILE A 152 -10.27 0.14 -3.37
CA ILE A 152 -11.62 -0.30 -3.02
C ILE A 152 -11.71 -0.38 -1.50
N PRO A 153 -12.34 0.62 -0.85
CA PRO A 153 -12.60 0.57 0.58
C PRO A 153 -13.52 -0.58 0.96
N ALA A 154 -13.36 -1.13 2.15
CA ALA A 154 -14.32 -2.07 2.72
C ALA A 154 -15.72 -1.44 2.73
N GLY A 155 -16.74 -2.23 2.38
CA GLY A 155 -18.12 -1.77 2.19
C GLY A 155 -18.43 -1.23 0.78
N THR A 156 -17.43 -1.11 -0.09
CA THR A 156 -17.64 -0.68 -1.48
C THR A 156 -17.83 -1.91 -2.37
N GLY A 157 -18.97 -1.98 -3.04
CA GLY A 157 -19.22 -3.00 -4.06
C GLY A 157 -18.35 -2.79 -5.28
N HIS A 158 -17.90 -3.88 -5.86
CA HIS A 158 -17.10 -3.88 -7.09
C HIS A 158 -17.56 -5.02 -8.01
N GLN A 159 -17.62 -4.72 -9.30
CA GLN A 159 -18.16 -5.64 -10.33
C GLN A 159 -17.41 -5.45 -11.63
N PHE A 160 -16.83 -6.50 -12.16
CA PHE A 160 -16.43 -6.49 -13.56
C PHE A 160 -17.69 -6.55 -14.44
N ALA A 161 -18.05 -5.42 -15.03
CA ALA A 161 -19.21 -5.31 -15.92
C ALA A 161 -18.93 -6.00 -17.25
N LYS A 162 -17.65 -6.03 -17.66
CA LYS A 162 -17.16 -6.67 -18.88
C LYS A 162 -15.67 -6.90 -18.78
N ILE A 163 -15.19 -7.99 -19.33
CA ILE A 163 -13.75 -8.27 -19.50
C ILE A 163 -13.48 -8.44 -21.00
N ASP A 164 -12.80 -7.47 -21.60
CA ASP A 164 -12.53 -7.44 -23.03
C ASP A 164 -11.36 -8.33 -23.43
N GLU A 165 -10.37 -8.45 -22.54
CA GLU A 165 -9.19 -9.30 -22.67
C GLU A 165 -8.93 -9.94 -21.30
N ASP A 166 -8.41 -11.17 -21.29
CA ASP A 166 -8.02 -11.82 -20.02
C ASP A 166 -7.22 -10.86 -19.17
N ILE A 167 -7.70 -10.60 -17.95
CA ILE A 167 -7.11 -9.61 -17.07
C ILE A 167 -6.42 -10.25 -15.87
N SER A 168 -5.21 -9.77 -15.57
CA SER A 168 -4.51 -10.12 -14.34
C SER A 168 -4.06 -8.86 -13.60
N TYR A 169 -4.08 -8.93 -12.28
CA TYR A 169 -3.65 -7.82 -11.43
C TYR A 169 -3.07 -8.31 -10.10
N LEU A 170 -2.11 -7.50 -9.61
CA LEU A 170 -1.67 -7.57 -8.23
C LEU A 170 -2.79 -7.08 -7.33
N MET A 171 -3.11 -7.84 -6.29
CA MET A 171 -4.05 -7.49 -5.25
C MET A 171 -3.33 -7.26 -3.94
N ILE A 172 -3.50 -6.08 -3.34
CA ILE A 172 -3.04 -5.78 -1.99
C ILE A 172 -4.26 -5.61 -1.11
N ARG A 173 -4.36 -6.39 -0.03
CA ARG A 173 -5.46 -6.37 0.94
C ARG A 173 -5.02 -5.74 2.25
N PHE A 174 -5.91 -4.95 2.83
CA PHE A 174 -5.75 -4.31 4.13
C PHE A 174 -6.80 -4.86 5.07
N ASP A 175 -6.35 -5.57 6.09
CA ASP A 175 -7.20 -6.23 7.09
C ASP A 175 -6.85 -5.70 8.49
N PRO A 176 -7.37 -4.52 8.89
CA PRO A 176 -7.10 -3.91 10.19
C PRO A 176 -7.68 -4.70 11.37
N ASP A 177 -8.68 -5.52 11.13
CA ASP A 177 -9.31 -6.37 12.14
C ASP A 177 -8.63 -7.74 12.27
N LYS A 178 -7.62 -8.02 11.41
CA LYS A 178 -6.84 -9.27 11.39
C LYS A 178 -7.70 -10.53 11.30
N ILE A 179 -8.76 -10.44 10.53
CA ILE A 179 -9.73 -11.52 10.30
C ILE A 179 -9.15 -12.62 9.42
N VAL A 180 -8.36 -12.22 8.44
CA VAL A 180 -7.72 -13.14 7.49
C VAL A 180 -6.41 -13.66 8.11
N PRO A 181 -6.16 -14.98 8.09
CA PRO A 181 -4.94 -15.54 8.63
C PRO A 181 -3.69 -15.05 7.89
N VAL A 182 -2.58 -14.93 8.61
CA VAL A 182 -1.27 -14.73 7.99
C VAL A 182 -0.91 -15.95 7.13
N LYS A 183 -0.09 -15.73 6.09
CA LYS A 183 0.43 -16.78 5.21
C LYS A 183 1.91 -16.54 4.97
N THR A 184 2.73 -17.40 5.53
CA THR A 184 4.19 -17.34 5.45
C THR A 184 4.71 -17.79 4.08
N GLU A 185 6.00 -17.56 3.82
CA GLU A 185 6.66 -18.08 2.61
C GLU A 185 6.63 -19.60 2.53
N ALA A 186 6.85 -20.28 3.65
CA ALA A 186 6.79 -21.74 3.70
C ALA A 186 5.40 -22.28 3.35
N GLU A 187 4.34 -21.64 3.90
CA GLU A 187 2.96 -22.01 3.58
C GLU A 187 2.61 -21.68 2.13
N SER A 188 3.14 -20.59 1.59
CA SER A 188 2.94 -20.24 0.18
C SER A 188 3.58 -21.29 -0.75
N LYS A 189 4.81 -21.68 -0.48
CA LYS A 189 5.49 -22.75 -1.23
C LYS A 189 4.77 -24.10 -1.12
N ALA A 190 4.27 -24.44 0.07
CA ALA A 190 3.49 -25.66 0.28
C ALA A 190 2.14 -25.62 -0.47
N ASP A 191 1.46 -24.48 -0.46
CA ASP A 191 0.21 -24.27 -1.18
C ASP A 191 0.37 -24.45 -2.70
N LEU A 192 1.49 -24.01 -3.27
CA LEU A 192 1.80 -24.18 -4.70
C LEU A 192 1.99 -25.64 -5.13
N LEU A 193 2.23 -26.56 -4.21
CA LEU A 193 2.32 -28.00 -4.52
C LEU A 193 0.94 -28.62 -4.77
N GLY A 194 -0.14 -27.98 -4.30
CA GLY A 194 -1.52 -28.41 -4.50
C GLY A 194 -2.22 -27.69 -5.66
N SER A 195 -3.39 -28.18 -6.02
CA SER A 195 -4.25 -27.55 -7.05
C SER A 195 -4.75 -26.16 -6.65
N GLY A 196 -4.81 -25.87 -5.36
CA GLY A 196 -5.44 -24.66 -4.81
C GLY A 196 -6.97 -24.76 -4.68
N VAL A 197 -7.58 -25.82 -5.20
CA VAL A 197 -9.01 -26.08 -5.16
C VAL A 197 -9.35 -26.92 -3.94
N GLU A 198 -10.36 -26.54 -3.17
CA GLU A 198 -10.89 -27.32 -2.06
C GLU A 198 -11.99 -28.27 -2.53
N THR A 199 -12.03 -29.47 -1.97
CA THR A 199 -13.16 -30.38 -2.14
C THR A 199 -14.40 -29.85 -1.39
N PRO A 200 -15.63 -30.25 -1.78
CA PRO A 200 -16.84 -29.85 -1.05
C PRO A 200 -16.83 -30.21 0.44
N ASP A 201 -16.20 -31.32 0.82
CA ASP A 201 -16.09 -31.75 2.22
C ASP A 201 -15.11 -30.90 3.02
N GLU A 202 -13.94 -30.58 2.45
CA GLU A 202 -12.99 -29.64 3.04
C GLU A 202 -13.62 -28.25 3.23
N ALA A 203 -14.31 -27.75 2.22
CA ALA A 203 -15.01 -26.46 2.27
C ALA A 203 -16.08 -26.43 3.38
N ARG A 204 -16.84 -27.53 3.55
CA ARG A 204 -17.87 -27.67 4.59
C ARG A 204 -17.26 -27.71 5.98
N ALA A 205 -16.23 -28.55 6.18
CA ALA A 205 -15.53 -28.67 7.47
C ALA A 205 -14.87 -27.35 7.88
N ALA A 206 -14.19 -26.69 6.93
CA ALA A 206 -13.60 -25.37 7.14
C ALA A 206 -14.66 -24.30 7.41
N GLY A 207 -15.78 -24.30 6.68
CA GLY A 207 -16.91 -23.39 6.91
C GLY A 207 -17.48 -23.50 8.32
N ALA A 208 -17.61 -24.71 8.87
CA ALA A 208 -18.06 -24.91 10.25
C ALA A 208 -17.06 -24.32 11.27
N ARG A 209 -15.75 -24.47 11.05
CA ARG A 209 -14.70 -23.91 11.91
C ARG A 209 -14.68 -22.38 11.91
N TYR A 210 -14.99 -21.76 10.78
CA TYR A 210 -14.99 -20.31 10.59
C TYR A 210 -16.41 -19.73 10.50
N ALA A 211 -17.40 -20.37 11.10
CA ALA A 211 -18.83 -19.99 10.99
C ALA A 211 -19.10 -18.51 11.35
N HIS A 212 -18.32 -17.95 12.28
CA HIS A 212 -18.42 -16.53 12.67
C HIS A 212 -18.21 -15.57 11.49
N LEU A 213 -17.41 -15.93 10.48
CA LEU A 213 -17.22 -15.10 9.27
C LEU A 213 -18.47 -15.01 8.38
N GLY A 214 -19.47 -15.87 8.60
CA GLY A 214 -20.78 -15.78 7.97
C GLY A 214 -21.72 -14.76 8.63
N ASN A 215 -21.35 -14.18 9.78
CA ASN A 215 -22.15 -13.15 10.46
C ASN A 215 -22.09 -11.83 9.71
N GLU A 216 -23.06 -10.94 9.97
CA GLU A 216 -23.00 -9.57 9.50
C GLU A 216 -22.01 -8.75 10.30
N TYR A 217 -21.23 -7.97 9.60
CA TYR A 217 -20.32 -6.97 10.18
C TYR A 217 -20.66 -5.60 9.61
N ALA A 218 -20.51 -4.57 10.43
CA ALA A 218 -20.60 -3.21 9.93
C ALA A 218 -19.36 -2.91 9.06
N PRO A 219 -19.55 -2.41 7.83
CA PRO A 219 -18.44 -2.07 6.97
C PRO A 219 -17.48 -1.08 7.63
N SER A 220 -16.17 -1.32 7.47
CA SER A 220 -15.13 -0.42 8.00
C SER A 220 -15.19 0.97 7.36
N CYS A 221 -15.77 1.09 6.18
CA CYS A 221 -16.04 2.34 5.50
C CYS A 221 -17.48 2.35 4.97
N GLN A 222 -18.35 3.18 5.55
CA GLN A 222 -19.72 3.31 5.10
C GLN A 222 -19.82 4.32 3.97
N MET A 223 -20.51 3.96 2.89
CA MET A 223 -20.73 4.83 1.71
C MET A 223 -19.44 5.40 1.11
N CYS A 224 -18.32 4.70 1.26
CA CYS A 224 -17.06 5.11 0.64
C CYS A 224 -17.11 4.81 -0.86
N PRO A 225 -16.76 5.77 -1.72
CA PRO A 225 -16.58 5.49 -3.12
C PRO A 225 -15.29 4.70 -3.35
N GLY A 226 -15.25 3.90 -4.40
CA GLY A 226 -13.98 3.41 -4.91
C GLY A 226 -13.19 4.53 -5.57
N TYR A 227 -11.88 4.35 -5.69
CA TYR A 227 -11.00 5.35 -6.29
C TYR A 227 -10.23 4.74 -7.45
N TYR A 228 -10.13 5.49 -8.53
CA TYR A 228 -9.39 5.12 -9.72
C TYR A 228 -8.23 6.07 -9.96
N VAL A 229 -7.06 5.53 -10.23
CA VAL A 229 -5.85 6.26 -10.59
C VAL A 229 -5.41 5.74 -11.96
N PRO A 230 -5.60 6.51 -13.04
CA PRO A 230 -5.26 6.05 -14.37
C PRO A 230 -3.74 5.94 -14.55
N ARG A 231 -3.32 4.98 -15.35
CA ARG A 231 -1.92 4.81 -15.78
C ARG A 231 -1.30 6.12 -16.27
N SER A 232 -2.05 6.91 -17.02
CA SER A 232 -1.56 8.19 -17.55
C SER A 232 -1.12 9.17 -16.45
N GLU A 233 -1.76 9.12 -15.27
CA GLU A 233 -1.37 9.92 -14.12
C GLU A 233 -0.07 9.37 -13.49
N ILE A 234 0.06 8.05 -13.34
CA ILE A 234 1.30 7.40 -12.88
C ILE A 234 2.47 7.73 -13.80
N GLU A 235 2.27 7.66 -15.12
CA GLU A 235 3.27 8.01 -16.11
C GLU A 235 3.66 9.50 -16.07
N ALA A 236 2.69 10.40 -15.82
CA ALA A 236 2.99 11.83 -15.67
C ALA A 236 3.90 12.09 -14.45
N TYR A 237 3.64 11.42 -13.32
CA TYR A 237 4.51 11.48 -12.16
C TYR A 237 5.89 10.88 -12.43
N THR A 238 5.95 9.77 -13.19
CA THR A 238 7.23 9.17 -13.61
C THR A 238 8.05 10.13 -14.46
N LYS A 239 7.44 10.74 -15.47
CA LYS A 239 8.10 11.73 -16.32
C LYS A 239 8.61 12.92 -15.52
N ARG A 240 7.81 13.42 -14.57
CA ARG A 240 8.20 14.52 -13.68
C ARG A 240 9.35 14.11 -12.76
N ALA A 241 9.34 12.89 -12.22
CA ALA A 241 10.41 12.35 -11.39
C ALA A 241 11.75 12.39 -12.13
N ILE A 242 11.78 11.88 -13.34
CA ILE A 242 12.98 11.83 -14.19
C ILE A 242 13.45 13.24 -14.54
N ALA A 243 12.54 14.11 -15.01
CA ALA A 243 12.89 15.46 -15.45
C ALA A 243 13.42 16.35 -14.32
N ASN A 244 12.89 16.22 -13.10
CA ASN A 244 13.20 17.09 -11.97
C ASN A 244 14.04 16.41 -10.90
N GLN A 245 14.51 15.17 -11.14
CA GLN A 245 15.29 14.36 -10.20
C GLN A 245 14.58 14.19 -8.84
N LEU A 246 13.27 13.92 -8.89
CA LEU A 246 12.47 13.64 -7.71
C LEU A 246 12.48 12.14 -7.45
N ILE A 247 12.66 11.75 -6.20
CA ILE A 247 12.69 10.33 -5.83
C ILE A 247 11.29 9.82 -5.55
N ASP A 248 10.59 10.44 -4.60
CA ASP A 248 9.35 9.95 -4.02
C ASP A 248 8.23 10.97 -4.18
N GLN A 249 7.10 10.54 -4.72
CA GLN A 249 5.95 11.39 -4.98
C GLN A 249 4.65 10.70 -4.60
N GLN A 250 3.81 11.38 -3.85
CA GLN A 250 2.44 10.92 -3.57
C GLN A 250 1.54 11.27 -4.75
N VAL A 251 0.96 10.26 -5.38
CA VAL A 251 -0.01 10.42 -6.47
C VAL A 251 -1.40 10.63 -5.90
N ARG A 252 -1.84 9.76 -5.00
CA ARG A 252 -3.15 9.79 -4.36
C ARG A 252 -3.04 9.39 -2.91
N ALA A 253 -3.86 9.97 -2.01
CA ALA A 253 -4.01 9.48 -0.66
C ALA A 253 -5.48 9.54 -0.27
N VAL A 254 -6.06 8.42 0.10
CA VAL A 254 -7.50 8.26 0.34
C VAL A 254 -7.78 7.63 1.69
N ASN A 255 -8.89 8.03 2.30
CA ASN A 255 -9.38 7.41 3.52
C ASN A 255 -10.22 6.18 3.16
N ILE A 256 -9.88 5.03 3.73
CA ILE A 256 -10.61 3.76 3.53
C ILE A 256 -11.32 3.30 4.82
N GLY A 257 -11.66 4.24 5.69
CA GLY A 257 -12.33 4.00 6.97
C GLY A 257 -11.36 3.86 8.13
N ARG A 258 -10.79 2.69 8.34
CA ARG A 258 -9.87 2.41 9.46
C ARG A 258 -8.48 3.02 9.30
N MET A 259 -8.08 3.32 8.09
CA MET A 259 -6.76 3.87 7.76
C MET A 259 -6.81 4.78 6.53
N ASN A 260 -5.72 5.50 6.28
CA ASN A 260 -5.46 6.10 4.99
C ASN A 260 -4.57 5.16 4.15
N VAL A 261 -4.81 5.14 2.85
CA VAL A 261 -3.97 4.45 1.86
C VAL A 261 -3.42 5.46 0.88
N GLY A 262 -2.11 5.48 0.73
CA GLY A 262 -1.41 6.31 -0.25
C GLY A 262 -0.98 5.48 -1.46
N VAL A 263 -1.20 6.01 -2.66
CA VAL A 263 -0.62 5.52 -3.90
C VAL A 263 0.47 6.49 -4.30
N GLY A 264 1.70 6.06 -4.28
CA GLY A 264 2.88 6.85 -4.62
C GLY A 264 3.65 6.24 -5.78
N LEU A 265 4.51 7.07 -6.37
CA LEU A 265 5.49 6.65 -7.36
C LEU A 265 6.87 7.01 -6.87
N VAL A 266 7.78 6.05 -6.95
CA VAL A 266 9.19 6.26 -6.67
C VAL A 266 10.01 5.95 -7.92
N HIS A 267 10.90 6.86 -8.25
CA HIS A 267 11.92 6.67 -9.27
C HIS A 267 13.29 7.02 -8.72
N ARG A 268 14.23 6.09 -8.84
CA ARG A 268 15.61 6.27 -8.43
C ARG A 268 16.53 5.98 -9.61
N GLY A 269 17.44 6.90 -9.88
CA GLY A 269 18.51 6.71 -10.84
C GLY A 269 19.62 5.83 -10.28
N ARG A 270 20.70 5.74 -11.04
CA ARG A 270 21.89 4.93 -10.72
C ARG A 270 22.46 5.24 -9.33
N LEU A 271 22.80 4.19 -8.59
CA LEU A 271 23.42 4.24 -7.28
C LEU A 271 24.59 3.25 -7.23
N THR A 272 25.83 3.75 -7.10
CA THR A 272 27.06 2.92 -7.13
C THR A 272 27.59 2.60 -5.74
N ALA A 273 27.07 3.26 -4.72
CA ALA A 273 27.38 3.02 -3.31
C ALA A 273 26.06 3.06 -2.50
N PRO A 274 26.00 2.42 -1.32
CA PRO A 274 24.82 2.49 -0.48
C PRO A 274 24.37 3.92 -0.19
N GLU A 275 23.06 4.14 -0.11
CA GLU A 275 22.52 5.42 0.38
C GLU A 275 23.16 5.79 1.72
N ALA A 276 23.39 7.07 1.93
CA ALA A 276 24.06 7.56 3.14
C ALA A 276 23.27 7.25 4.43
N ASN A 277 21.97 7.07 4.33
CA ASN A 277 21.10 6.82 5.46
C ASN A 277 20.11 5.67 5.17
N VAL A 278 19.91 4.83 6.16
CA VAL A 278 18.77 3.93 6.24
C VAL A 278 17.51 4.77 6.51
N ALA A 279 16.41 4.52 5.82
CA ALA A 279 15.13 5.10 6.15
C ALA A 279 14.32 4.14 7.04
N GLU A 280 13.56 4.70 7.97
CA GLU A 280 12.60 3.99 8.82
C GLU A 280 11.42 4.92 9.13
N HIS A 281 10.21 4.37 9.16
CA HIS A 281 8.96 5.07 9.45
C HIS A 281 8.30 4.44 10.67
N ASP A 282 7.91 5.23 11.68
CA ASP A 282 7.32 4.68 12.90
C ASP A 282 5.89 4.17 12.69
N LEU A 283 5.09 4.87 11.86
CA LEU A 283 3.65 4.67 11.79
C LEU A 283 3.14 4.26 10.41
N VAL A 284 3.92 4.47 9.37
CA VAL A 284 3.55 4.19 7.99
C VAL A 284 4.30 2.96 7.50
N SER A 285 3.57 1.96 7.04
CA SER A 285 4.14 0.79 6.34
C SER A 285 4.08 1.01 4.84
N GLU A 286 4.93 0.30 4.10
CA GLU A 286 5.05 0.47 2.66
C GLU A 286 5.00 -0.87 1.93
N ILE A 287 4.33 -0.89 0.77
CA ILE A 287 4.38 -2.00 -0.16
C ILE A 287 4.90 -1.48 -1.48
N TYR A 288 5.98 -2.07 -1.99
CA TYR A 288 6.54 -1.77 -3.31
C TYR A 288 6.10 -2.81 -4.31
N HIS A 289 5.68 -2.40 -5.49
CA HIS A 289 5.58 -3.24 -6.67
C HIS A 289 6.49 -2.66 -7.75
N VAL A 290 7.54 -3.38 -8.07
CA VAL A 290 8.56 -2.90 -9.02
C VAL A 290 8.00 -2.90 -10.43
N ILE A 291 7.99 -1.73 -11.08
CA ILE A 291 7.51 -1.53 -12.45
C ILE A 291 8.62 -1.76 -13.46
N SER A 292 9.81 -1.19 -13.18
CA SER A 292 10.97 -1.30 -14.10
C SER A 292 12.28 -1.11 -13.37
N GLY A 293 13.36 -1.57 -13.99
CA GLY A 293 14.72 -1.45 -13.46
C GLY A 293 15.07 -2.54 -12.46
N GLN A 294 16.23 -2.37 -11.81
CA GLN A 294 16.81 -3.33 -10.87
C GLN A 294 17.53 -2.61 -9.75
N ALA A 295 17.49 -3.17 -8.54
CA ALA A 295 18.19 -2.61 -7.38
C ALA A 295 18.45 -3.67 -6.32
N THR A 296 19.46 -3.46 -5.49
CA THR A 296 19.65 -4.21 -4.24
C THR A 296 19.07 -3.40 -3.09
N LEU A 297 18.11 -3.96 -2.37
CA LEU A 297 17.46 -3.39 -1.20
C LEU A 297 17.82 -4.19 0.04
N ASN A 298 18.36 -3.53 1.06
CA ASN A 298 18.63 -4.11 2.39
C ASN A 298 17.51 -3.75 3.36
N LEU A 299 16.96 -4.75 4.05
CA LEU A 299 15.83 -4.62 4.98
C LEU A 299 16.17 -5.20 6.34
N GLY A 300 15.71 -4.58 7.40
CA GLY A 300 15.79 -5.15 8.75
C GLY A 300 15.38 -4.17 9.86
N PRO A 301 14.91 -4.70 10.98
CA PRO A 301 14.40 -3.88 12.09
C PRO A 301 15.49 -3.41 13.06
N ASP A 302 16.69 -4.01 13.03
CA ASP A 302 17.75 -3.71 14.01
C ASP A 302 18.65 -2.56 13.50
N LEU A 303 18.27 -1.34 13.84
CA LEU A 303 18.90 -0.12 13.35
C LEU A 303 20.00 0.40 14.27
N VAL A 304 21.14 0.73 13.68
CA VAL A 304 22.30 1.30 14.37
C VAL A 304 22.39 2.80 14.09
N GLY A 305 22.66 3.58 15.14
CA GLY A 305 22.84 5.02 15.01
C GLY A 305 21.60 5.76 14.56
N LYS A 306 20.43 5.41 15.12
CA LYS A 306 19.15 6.07 14.85
C LYS A 306 19.21 7.55 15.20
N VAL A 307 18.72 8.39 14.25
CA VAL A 307 18.54 9.82 14.43
C VAL A 307 17.14 10.19 13.98
N ARG A 308 16.39 10.85 14.84
CA ARG A 308 15.03 11.32 14.56
C ARG A 308 15.00 12.29 13.40
N ARG A 309 14.13 12.05 12.42
CA ARG A 309 13.90 12.99 11.32
C ARG A 309 13.06 14.18 11.81
N PRO A 310 13.47 15.43 11.50
CA PRO A 310 12.69 16.60 11.89
C PRO A 310 11.29 16.62 11.31
N GLU A 311 10.31 16.99 12.10
CA GLU A 311 8.90 17.14 11.64
C GLU A 311 8.74 18.24 10.57
N THR A 312 9.71 19.13 10.44
CA THR A 312 9.74 20.17 9.41
C THR A 312 10.08 19.63 8.01
N MET A 313 10.62 18.42 7.91
CA MET A 313 10.93 17.81 6.60
C MET A 313 9.63 17.53 5.82
N ALA A 314 9.61 17.90 4.53
CA ALA A 314 8.47 17.66 3.65
C ALA A 314 8.13 16.16 3.55
N THR A 315 9.14 15.30 3.49
CA THR A 315 8.96 13.83 3.46
C THR A 315 8.23 13.32 4.70
N VAL A 316 8.57 13.84 5.89
CA VAL A 316 7.91 13.47 7.14
C VAL A 316 6.45 13.91 7.14
N ARG A 317 6.18 15.14 6.70
CA ARG A 317 4.84 15.71 6.74
C ARG A 317 3.89 15.17 5.67
N LEU A 318 4.40 14.84 4.49
CA LEU A 318 3.57 14.61 3.31
C LEU A 318 3.61 13.16 2.79
N LEU A 319 4.66 12.40 3.11
CA LEU A 319 4.91 11.11 2.47
C LEU A 319 5.05 9.96 3.46
N ASN A 320 5.92 10.10 4.45
CA ASN A 320 6.44 8.96 5.22
C ASN A 320 6.01 8.97 6.69
N GLY A 321 5.41 10.10 7.15
CA GLY A 321 5.13 10.27 8.57
C GLY A 321 6.39 10.38 9.44
N PRO A 322 6.22 10.35 10.77
CA PRO A 322 7.34 10.37 11.71
C PRO A 322 8.22 9.12 11.54
N GLY A 323 9.53 9.28 11.78
CA GLY A 323 10.48 8.18 11.64
C GLY A 323 11.91 8.61 11.86
N ASN A 324 12.83 7.73 11.56
CA ASN A 324 14.24 7.92 11.81
C ASN A 324 15.08 7.72 10.54
N GLY A 325 16.26 8.37 10.50
CA GLY A 325 17.39 7.90 9.74
C GLY A 325 18.25 6.99 10.61
N ALA A 326 19.04 6.12 10.01
CA ALA A 326 20.04 5.32 10.72
C ALA A 326 21.29 5.14 9.86
N THR A 327 22.42 4.81 10.49
CA THR A 327 23.69 4.62 9.78
C THR A 327 23.80 3.25 9.11
N SER A 328 23.16 2.23 9.69
CA SER A 328 23.16 0.87 9.13
C SER A 328 22.04 0.01 9.72
N ILE A 329 21.83 -1.14 9.10
CA ILE A 329 20.95 -2.20 9.56
C ILE A 329 21.83 -3.37 10.02
N ARG A 330 21.71 -3.77 11.29
CA ARG A 330 22.37 -4.98 11.82
C ARG A 330 21.53 -6.19 11.44
N ASN A 331 22.19 -7.26 10.97
CA ASN A 331 21.52 -8.48 10.52
C ASN A 331 20.43 -8.24 9.45
N GLY A 332 20.58 -7.21 8.63
CA GLY A 332 19.68 -6.95 7.51
C GLY A 332 19.79 -8.03 6.44
N VAL A 333 18.70 -8.22 5.72
CA VAL A 333 18.63 -9.12 4.58
C VAL A 333 18.57 -8.30 3.30
N SER A 334 19.46 -8.61 2.36
CA SER A 334 19.50 -7.95 1.06
C SER A 334 18.74 -8.75 0.02
N TYR A 335 17.94 -8.04 -0.77
CA TYR A 335 17.15 -8.61 -1.87
C TYR A 335 17.50 -7.91 -3.17
N GLU A 336 17.70 -8.70 -4.21
CA GLU A 336 17.82 -8.22 -5.60
C GLU A 336 16.41 -8.02 -6.16
N LEU A 337 16.02 -6.77 -6.36
CA LEU A 337 14.71 -6.41 -6.88
C LEU A 337 14.73 -6.30 -8.40
N ASN A 338 13.73 -6.88 -9.04
CA ASN A 338 13.48 -6.84 -10.47
C ASN A 338 12.03 -6.42 -10.77
N ALA A 339 11.74 -6.03 -11.99
CA ALA A 339 10.37 -5.72 -12.41
C ALA A 339 9.41 -6.89 -12.13
N GLY A 340 8.29 -6.60 -11.47
CA GLY A 340 7.27 -7.55 -11.03
C GLY A 340 7.45 -8.07 -9.61
N ASP A 341 8.58 -7.79 -8.93
CA ASP A 341 8.77 -8.16 -7.52
C ASP A 341 7.94 -7.26 -6.60
N VAL A 342 7.55 -7.82 -5.44
CA VAL A 342 6.81 -7.13 -4.40
C VAL A 342 7.58 -7.16 -3.08
N VAL A 343 7.62 -6.03 -2.39
CA VAL A 343 8.23 -5.91 -1.06
C VAL A 343 7.22 -5.30 -0.10
N THR A 344 7.05 -5.89 1.08
CA THR A 344 6.29 -5.30 2.18
C THR A 344 7.25 -4.87 3.28
N ILE A 345 7.19 -3.61 3.68
CA ILE A 345 8.05 -3.00 4.70
C ILE A 345 7.16 -2.51 5.84
N PRO A 346 7.05 -3.26 6.94
CA PRO A 346 6.32 -2.82 8.12
C PRO A 346 6.90 -1.54 8.72
N ALA A 347 6.05 -0.72 9.32
CA ALA A 347 6.49 0.42 10.13
C ALA A 347 7.47 -0.05 11.22
N GLY A 348 8.57 0.65 11.40
CA GLY A 348 9.68 0.26 12.28
C GLY A 348 10.78 -0.56 11.61
N THR A 349 10.58 -0.96 10.34
CA THR A 349 11.59 -1.71 9.59
C THR A 349 12.45 -0.76 8.76
N GLY A 350 13.76 -0.81 8.98
CA GLY A 350 14.72 -0.06 8.18
C GLY A 350 14.86 -0.60 6.77
N HIS A 351 15.03 0.30 5.83
CA HIS A 351 15.24 -0.02 4.43
C HIS A 351 16.26 0.93 3.79
N GLN A 352 17.11 0.37 2.92
CA GLN A 352 18.20 1.08 2.28
C GLN A 352 18.52 0.46 0.93
N PHE A 353 18.51 1.25 -0.13
CA PHE A 353 19.08 0.83 -1.40
C PHE A 353 20.60 0.85 -1.31
N THR A 354 21.22 -0.28 -1.62
CA THR A 354 22.69 -0.42 -1.56
C THR A 354 23.33 -0.38 -2.94
N LYS A 355 22.56 -0.68 -3.99
CA LYS A 355 22.99 -0.62 -5.38
C LYS A 355 21.80 -0.43 -6.33
N ILE A 356 21.99 0.37 -7.37
CA ILE A 356 21.07 0.51 -8.50
C ILE A 356 21.91 0.62 -9.76
N ASP A 357 21.83 -0.36 -10.66
CA ASP A 357 22.73 -0.41 -11.82
C ASP A 357 22.42 0.68 -12.86
N ASP A 358 21.16 0.98 -13.10
CA ASP A 358 20.68 2.03 -14.00
C ASP A 358 19.60 2.85 -13.32
N HIS A 359 18.44 2.26 -13.11
CA HIS A 359 17.32 2.85 -12.38
C HIS A 359 16.47 1.77 -11.71
N ILE A 360 15.59 2.21 -10.81
CA ILE A 360 14.43 1.45 -10.35
C ILE A 360 13.22 2.36 -10.26
N THR A 361 12.08 1.90 -10.78
CA THR A 361 10.78 2.57 -10.67
C THR A 361 9.79 1.59 -10.05
N TYR A 362 9.07 2.02 -9.02
CA TYR A 362 8.06 1.18 -8.38
C TYR A 362 6.84 1.99 -7.93
N LEU A 363 5.69 1.33 -8.01
CA LEU A 363 4.50 1.78 -7.34
C LEU A 363 4.69 1.56 -5.84
N MET A 364 4.41 2.57 -5.04
CA MET A 364 4.45 2.49 -3.60
C MET A 364 3.04 2.61 -3.04
N VAL A 365 2.60 1.61 -2.28
CA VAL A 365 1.36 1.70 -1.52
C VAL A 365 1.70 1.92 -0.06
N ARG A 366 1.29 3.07 0.49
CA ARG A 366 1.47 3.44 1.89
C ARG A 366 0.27 3.05 2.71
N VAL A 367 0.52 2.45 3.85
CA VAL A 367 -0.49 2.04 4.83
C VAL A 367 -0.32 2.92 6.07
N ASP A 368 -1.30 3.78 6.32
CA ASP A 368 -1.28 4.78 7.39
C ASP A 368 -2.47 4.58 8.34
N PRO A 369 -2.37 3.64 9.31
CA PRO A 369 -3.44 3.35 10.25
C PRO A 369 -3.71 4.49 11.23
N ASP A 370 -2.70 5.30 11.48
CA ASP A 370 -2.78 6.45 12.42
C ASP A 370 -3.24 7.74 11.73
N LYS A 371 -3.41 7.71 10.40
CA LYS A 371 -3.85 8.84 9.57
C LYS A 371 -2.98 10.09 9.77
N VAL A 372 -1.68 9.88 9.87
CA VAL A 372 -0.71 10.97 10.07
C VAL A 372 -0.36 11.70 8.79
N LEU A 373 -0.68 11.12 7.64
CA LEU A 373 -0.45 11.73 6.33
C LEU A 373 -1.69 12.46 5.80
N PRO A 374 -1.51 13.59 5.11
CA PRO A 374 -2.61 14.30 4.49
C PRO A 374 -3.24 13.49 3.36
N LEU A 375 -4.54 13.65 3.18
CA LEU A 375 -5.23 13.14 2.01
C LEU A 375 -4.82 13.92 0.76
N LYS A 376 -4.87 13.27 -0.40
CA LYS A 376 -4.60 13.87 -1.71
C LYS A 376 -5.62 13.37 -2.73
N SER A 377 -6.50 14.27 -3.15
CA SER A 377 -7.55 13.97 -4.12
C SER A 377 -7.02 13.97 -5.58
N ALA A 378 -7.88 13.63 -6.54
CA ALA A 378 -7.56 13.73 -7.96
C ALA A 378 -7.29 15.19 -8.39
N SER A 379 -8.05 16.14 -7.86
CA SER A 379 -7.83 17.57 -8.13
C SER A 379 -6.51 18.08 -7.57
N ASP A 380 -6.14 17.63 -6.36
CA ASP A 380 -4.85 17.98 -5.76
C ASP A 380 -3.68 17.40 -6.57
N SER A 381 -3.83 16.17 -7.05
CA SER A 381 -2.84 15.53 -7.91
C SER A 381 -2.67 16.27 -9.25
N ALA A 382 -3.78 16.66 -9.87
CA ALA A 382 -3.78 17.43 -11.11
C ALA A 382 -3.16 18.84 -10.93
N ALA A 383 -3.38 19.46 -9.76
CA ALA A 383 -2.76 20.73 -9.40
C ALA A 383 -1.25 20.57 -9.14
N ASP A 384 -0.85 19.53 -8.40
CA ASP A 384 0.54 19.21 -8.10
C ASP A 384 1.36 18.94 -9.38
N LEU A 385 0.79 18.24 -10.37
CA LEU A 385 1.46 17.96 -11.65
C LEU A 385 1.75 19.22 -12.49
N LYS A 386 1.12 20.36 -12.19
CA LYS A 386 1.42 21.66 -12.83
C LYS A 386 2.66 22.34 -12.23
N THR A 387 3.19 21.82 -11.13
CA THR A 387 4.39 22.33 -10.46
C THR A 387 5.62 21.48 -10.83
N ASP A 388 6.81 21.94 -10.40
CA ASP A 388 8.03 21.12 -10.50
C ASP A 388 8.08 19.95 -9.50
N GLY A 389 7.14 19.88 -8.58
CA GLY A 389 7.00 18.84 -7.57
C GLY A 389 7.95 18.91 -6.38
N ARG A 390 8.90 19.86 -6.36
CA ARG A 390 9.96 19.91 -5.32
C ARG A 390 9.41 20.20 -3.93
N ALA A 391 8.29 20.91 -3.85
CA ALA A 391 7.65 21.23 -2.58
C ALA A 391 6.90 20.03 -1.98
N SER A 392 6.44 19.10 -2.81
CA SER A 392 5.63 17.95 -2.44
C SER A 392 6.35 16.60 -2.57
N ALA A 393 7.56 16.60 -3.13
CA ALA A 393 8.36 15.40 -3.32
C ALA A 393 9.38 15.21 -2.17
N GLY A 394 9.70 13.96 -1.90
CA GLY A 394 10.89 13.61 -1.15
C GLY A 394 12.13 13.90 -1.99
N GLY A 395 12.69 15.09 -1.87
CA GLY A 395 14.04 15.37 -2.32
C GLY A 395 15.00 14.69 -1.36
N GLY A 396 15.73 13.69 -1.81
CA GLY A 396 16.90 13.26 -1.08
C GLY A 396 17.86 14.45 -0.95
N ALA A 397 18.19 14.84 0.27
CA ALA A 397 19.44 15.55 0.53
C ALA A 397 20.58 14.56 0.27
N GLY A 398 20.75 14.20 -0.99
CA GLY A 398 21.79 13.35 -1.53
C GLY A 398 22.72 14.21 -2.35
N SER A 399 23.81 14.61 -1.74
CA SER A 399 25.10 15.00 -2.34
C SER A 399 25.04 15.46 -3.80
N ARG A 400 25.05 16.76 -4.00
CA ARG A 400 25.75 17.29 -5.14
C ARG A 400 27.20 16.82 -4.97
N VAL A 401 27.58 15.81 -5.72
CA VAL A 401 28.99 15.55 -6.01
C VAL A 401 29.36 16.56 -7.10
N PRO A 402 30.44 17.33 -6.93
CA PRO A 402 30.88 18.31 -7.89
C PRO A 402 31.33 17.70 -9.22
#